data_86712fb8ca5c0a3688afcc0ebb1b02a8
#
_entry.id   86712fb8ca5c0a3688afcc0ebb1b02a8
#
_cell.length_a   1.000
_cell.length_b   1.000
_cell.length_c   1.000
_cell.angle_alpha   90.00
_cell.angle_beta   90.00
_cell.angle_gamma   90.00
#
_symmetry.space_group_name_H-M   'P 1'
#
loop_
_entity.id
_entity.type
_entity.pdbx_description
1 polymer ?
#
loop_
_entity_poly.entity_id
_entity_poly.type
_entity_poly.pdbx_seq_one_letter_code
_entity_poly.pdbx_strand_id
1 'polypeptide(L)'
;MKGREAYPDEELRRRIMDFIMAAGQTLLENGAEVFRVEQTLEIMARSFHLREFHVYVLTNGIFASAGTAEISEVRNVPVRTTHLGRVAAVNALSREIAETNMSLGEAEYRLAAAQRIPFPKDWVQLVSGMGGAFSFAMIFGGDLRSAIAAAVAGLAASGYLLLCGRYSLPGGFQKITTASLITLVCILLCQALHTSASHAIIGALMILTPGIAFTMGIRDFVHGDYLSGTIRMIDALLIAASIAIGTGLVLSLYSLLTGVVVA
;
A
#
# COMPACT_ATOMS: atom_id res chain seq x y z
N MET A 1 -12.07 10.89 -47.16
CA MET A 1 -12.34 9.51 -46.72
C MET A 1 -11.31 9.20 -45.66
N LYS A 2 -11.67 9.30 -44.35
CA LYS A 2 -10.81 8.83 -43.26
C LYS A 2 -10.76 7.32 -43.37
N GLY A 3 -9.55 6.74 -43.54
CA GLY A 3 -9.36 5.30 -43.59
C GLY A 3 -10.02 4.66 -42.37
N ARG A 4 -10.83 3.65 -42.57
CA ARG A 4 -11.30 2.74 -41.54
C ARG A 4 -10.06 2.06 -41.00
N GLU A 5 -9.57 2.52 -39.85
CA GLU A 5 -8.60 1.74 -39.07
C GLU A 5 -9.20 0.33 -38.87
N ALA A 6 -8.50 -0.68 -39.35
CA ALA A 6 -8.96 -2.04 -39.24
C ALA A 6 -9.11 -2.42 -37.77
N TYR A 7 -10.30 -2.90 -37.40
CA TYR A 7 -10.55 -3.41 -36.05
C TYR A 7 -9.66 -4.65 -35.83
N PRO A 8 -8.94 -4.77 -34.70
CA PRO A 8 -8.08 -5.93 -34.45
C PRO A 8 -8.86 -7.24 -34.54
N ASP A 9 -8.22 -8.31 -35.00
CA ASP A 9 -8.83 -9.63 -34.99
C ASP A 9 -9.12 -10.11 -33.55
N GLU A 10 -9.91 -11.17 -33.39
CA GLU A 10 -10.36 -11.63 -32.08
C GLU A 10 -9.19 -12.07 -31.19
N GLU A 11 -8.19 -12.71 -31.74
CA GLU A 11 -7.01 -13.16 -30.98
C GLU A 11 -6.17 -11.97 -30.49
N LEU A 12 -5.95 -10.98 -31.34
CA LEU A 12 -5.24 -9.76 -30.96
C LEU A 12 -6.02 -8.96 -29.91
N ARG A 13 -7.36 -8.89 -30.03
CA ARG A 13 -8.20 -8.23 -29.01
C ARG A 13 -8.11 -8.90 -27.65
N ARG A 14 -8.13 -10.23 -27.60
CA ARG A 14 -7.95 -10.99 -26.36
C ARG A 14 -6.58 -10.72 -25.73
N ARG A 15 -5.53 -10.72 -26.53
CA ARG A 15 -4.17 -10.44 -26.06
C ARG A 15 -4.02 -8.99 -25.55
N ILE A 16 -4.66 -8.01 -26.20
CA ILE A 16 -4.71 -6.63 -25.70
C ILE A 16 -5.45 -6.56 -24.38
N MET A 17 -6.60 -7.25 -24.24
CA MET A 17 -7.36 -7.31 -22.99
C MET A 17 -6.51 -7.91 -21.86
N ASP A 18 -5.86 -9.03 -22.08
CA ASP A 18 -4.95 -9.68 -21.14
C ASP A 18 -3.84 -8.73 -20.66
N PHE A 19 -3.21 -7.99 -21.58
CA PHE A 19 -2.19 -6.99 -21.26
C PHE A 19 -2.75 -5.89 -20.38
N ILE A 20 -3.88 -5.30 -20.74
CA ILE A 20 -4.54 -4.23 -19.99
C ILE A 20 -4.90 -4.70 -18.58
N MET A 21 -5.49 -5.88 -18.47
CA MET A 21 -5.87 -6.47 -17.19
C MET A 21 -4.65 -6.79 -16.31
N ALA A 22 -3.54 -7.24 -16.91
CA ALA A 22 -2.29 -7.46 -16.19
C ALA A 22 -1.68 -6.15 -15.68
N ALA A 23 -1.78 -5.06 -16.44
CA ALA A 23 -1.37 -3.73 -16.01
C ALA A 23 -2.21 -3.23 -14.82
N GLY A 24 -3.54 -3.38 -14.89
CA GLY A 24 -4.47 -3.03 -13.82
C GLY A 24 -4.21 -3.83 -12.55
N GLN A 25 -4.04 -5.13 -12.68
CA GLN A 25 -3.69 -6.00 -11.56
C GLN A 25 -2.38 -5.54 -10.91
N THR A 26 -1.35 -5.25 -11.70
CA THR A 26 -0.06 -4.74 -11.21
C THR A 26 -0.24 -3.45 -10.43
N LEU A 27 -1.06 -2.51 -10.92
CA LEU A 27 -1.35 -1.25 -10.24
C LEU A 27 -2.02 -1.47 -8.89
N LEU A 28 -3.10 -2.27 -8.84
CA LEU A 28 -3.85 -2.53 -7.60
C LEU A 28 -3.02 -3.29 -6.57
N GLU A 29 -2.32 -4.34 -6.97
CA GLU A 29 -1.44 -5.11 -6.08
C GLU A 29 -0.36 -4.25 -5.42
N ASN A 30 0.05 -3.17 -6.08
CA ASN A 30 1.09 -2.28 -5.60
C ASN A 30 0.58 -0.95 -5.01
N GLY A 31 -0.72 -0.85 -4.74
CA GLY A 31 -1.32 0.22 -3.96
C GLY A 31 -1.72 1.46 -4.75
N ALA A 32 -2.05 1.30 -6.04
CA ALA A 32 -2.65 2.38 -6.82
C ALA A 32 -4.09 2.69 -6.37
N GLU A 33 -4.52 3.90 -6.63
CA GLU A 33 -5.90 4.36 -6.42
C GLU A 33 -6.83 3.76 -7.47
N VAL A 34 -8.03 3.33 -7.08
CA VAL A 34 -9.02 2.70 -7.96
C VAL A 34 -9.31 3.57 -9.19
N PHE A 35 -9.66 4.83 -8.97
CA PHE A 35 -9.90 5.80 -10.04
C PHE A 35 -8.71 5.93 -11.01
N ARG A 36 -7.47 5.95 -10.49
CA ARG A 36 -6.27 6.02 -11.32
C ARG A 36 -6.05 4.77 -12.14
N VAL A 37 -6.40 3.61 -11.59
CA VAL A 37 -6.33 2.34 -12.32
C VAL A 37 -7.30 2.38 -13.49
N GLU A 38 -8.58 2.69 -13.28
CA GLU A 38 -9.58 2.80 -14.33
C GLU A 38 -9.12 3.74 -15.46
N GLN A 39 -8.70 4.95 -15.11
CA GLN A 39 -8.19 5.92 -16.08
C GLN A 39 -7.00 5.38 -16.89
N THR A 40 -6.07 4.67 -16.22
CA THR A 40 -4.89 4.09 -16.88
C THR A 40 -5.28 3.00 -17.87
N LEU A 41 -6.21 2.12 -17.49
CA LEU A 41 -6.70 1.04 -18.35
C LEU A 41 -7.46 1.58 -19.56
N GLU A 42 -8.30 2.61 -19.37
CA GLU A 42 -8.98 3.26 -20.48
C GLU A 42 -8.01 3.93 -21.47
N ILE A 43 -6.94 4.59 -20.98
CA ILE A 43 -5.90 5.16 -21.83
C ILE A 43 -5.26 4.07 -22.68
N MET A 44 -4.84 2.96 -22.07
CA MET A 44 -4.24 1.83 -22.78
C MET A 44 -5.20 1.22 -23.81
N ALA A 45 -6.46 1.02 -23.43
CA ALA A 45 -7.47 0.46 -24.33
C ALA A 45 -7.70 1.34 -25.57
N ARG A 46 -7.79 2.67 -25.39
CA ARG A 46 -7.93 3.62 -26.49
C ARG A 46 -6.71 3.61 -27.42
N SER A 47 -5.51 3.55 -26.85
CA SER A 47 -4.26 3.56 -27.61
C SER A 47 -4.07 2.30 -28.46
N PHE A 48 -4.55 1.17 -28.00
CA PHE A 48 -4.57 -0.10 -28.77
C PHE A 48 -5.86 -0.29 -29.58
N HIS A 49 -6.68 0.75 -29.76
CA HIS A 49 -7.91 0.73 -30.54
C HIS A 49 -8.93 -0.33 -30.10
N LEU A 50 -8.92 -0.70 -28.80
CA LEU A 50 -9.92 -1.58 -28.25
C LEU A 50 -11.23 -0.80 -28.04
N ARG A 51 -12.19 -0.98 -28.96
CA ARG A 51 -13.47 -0.25 -28.97
C ARG A 51 -14.42 -0.81 -27.90
N GLU A 52 -15.33 0.06 -27.42
CA GLU A 52 -16.37 -0.30 -26.46
C GLU A 52 -15.76 -0.99 -25.22
N PHE A 53 -14.61 -0.45 -24.78
CA PHE A 53 -13.97 -0.90 -23.55
C PHE A 53 -14.67 -0.26 -22.36
N HIS A 54 -15.14 -1.11 -21.46
CA HIS A 54 -15.72 -0.72 -20.18
C HIS A 54 -14.96 -1.43 -19.07
N VAL A 55 -14.60 -0.69 -18.03
CA VAL A 55 -13.89 -1.23 -16.90
C VAL A 55 -14.53 -0.75 -15.60
N TYR A 56 -14.61 -1.65 -14.64
CA TYR A 56 -15.01 -1.36 -13.28
C TYR A 56 -13.98 -1.96 -12.33
N VAL A 57 -13.38 -1.13 -11.49
CA VAL A 57 -12.29 -1.51 -10.60
C VAL A 57 -12.74 -1.43 -9.16
N LEU A 58 -12.46 -2.47 -8.40
CA LEU A 58 -12.58 -2.51 -6.94
C LEU A 58 -11.21 -2.71 -6.33
N THR A 59 -11.10 -2.50 -5.03
CA THR A 59 -9.83 -2.71 -4.29
C THR A 59 -9.29 -4.13 -4.39
N ASN A 60 -10.14 -5.12 -4.66
CA ASN A 60 -9.82 -6.55 -4.68
C ASN A 60 -10.10 -7.22 -6.03
N GLY A 61 -10.50 -6.47 -7.06
CA GLY A 61 -10.79 -7.05 -8.36
C GLY A 61 -11.02 -6.04 -9.46
N ILE A 62 -10.88 -6.51 -10.70
CA ILE A 62 -11.11 -5.74 -11.92
C ILE A 62 -12.09 -6.52 -12.78
N PHE A 63 -13.07 -5.81 -13.31
CA PHE A 63 -14.05 -6.30 -14.26
C PHE A 63 -13.92 -5.48 -15.53
N ALA A 64 -13.71 -6.11 -16.67
CA ALA A 64 -13.62 -5.40 -17.93
C ALA A 64 -14.37 -6.13 -19.04
N SER A 65 -14.89 -5.36 -19.99
CA SER A 65 -15.49 -5.89 -21.22
C SER A 65 -15.11 -5.01 -22.41
N ALA A 66 -15.09 -5.61 -23.60
CA ALA A 66 -14.83 -4.92 -24.84
C ALA A 66 -15.67 -5.50 -25.97
N GLY A 67 -16.07 -4.65 -26.94
CA GLY A 67 -16.79 -5.06 -28.14
C GLY A 67 -18.15 -5.69 -27.84
N THR A 68 -19.19 -4.92 -27.52
CA THR A 68 -20.55 -5.44 -27.24
C THR A 68 -20.59 -6.68 -26.33
N ALA A 69 -19.69 -6.74 -25.34
CA ALA A 69 -19.50 -7.85 -24.39
C ALA A 69 -18.99 -9.18 -25.03
N GLU A 70 -18.45 -9.17 -26.23
CA GLU A 70 -17.83 -10.36 -26.84
C GLU A 70 -16.61 -10.86 -26.05
N ILE A 71 -15.88 -9.93 -25.41
CA ILE A 71 -14.74 -10.24 -24.53
C ILE A 71 -15.03 -9.65 -23.18
N SER A 72 -15.09 -10.48 -22.16
CA SER A 72 -15.19 -10.06 -20.76
C SER A 72 -14.16 -10.80 -19.92
N GLU A 73 -13.54 -10.09 -19.00
CA GLU A 73 -12.51 -10.61 -18.11
C GLU A 73 -12.69 -10.12 -16.70
N VAL A 74 -12.43 -11.01 -15.73
CA VAL A 74 -12.44 -10.70 -14.30
C VAL A 74 -11.10 -11.13 -13.71
N ARG A 75 -10.44 -10.20 -13.02
CA ARG A 75 -9.21 -10.49 -12.28
C ARG A 75 -9.38 -10.24 -10.80
N ASN A 76 -9.07 -11.24 -10.00
CA ASN A 76 -9.00 -11.13 -8.55
C ASN A 76 -7.63 -10.57 -8.14
N VAL A 77 -7.62 -9.68 -7.14
CA VAL A 77 -6.41 -9.07 -6.56
C VAL A 77 -6.32 -9.43 -5.08
N PRO A 78 -5.86 -10.64 -4.74
CA PRO A 78 -5.90 -11.15 -3.37
C PRO A 78 -4.84 -10.52 -2.46
N VAL A 79 -3.71 -10.10 -3.02
CA VAL A 79 -2.57 -9.54 -2.27
C VAL A 79 -2.41 -8.08 -2.62
N ARG A 80 -2.35 -7.24 -1.59
CA ARG A 80 -2.12 -5.81 -1.72
C ARG A 80 -0.88 -5.42 -0.92
N THR A 81 0.05 -4.81 -1.61
CA THR A 81 1.28 -4.25 -1.04
C THR A 81 1.36 -2.77 -1.39
N THR A 82 2.40 -2.09 -0.99
CA THR A 82 2.67 -0.71 -1.42
C THR A 82 4.03 -0.67 -2.07
N HIS A 83 4.05 -0.54 -3.40
CA HIS A 83 5.28 -0.40 -4.18
C HIS A 83 5.15 0.73 -5.21
N LEU A 84 5.30 1.97 -4.76
CA LEU A 84 5.09 3.16 -5.60
C LEU A 84 5.98 3.19 -6.85
N GLY A 85 7.16 2.57 -6.82
CA GLY A 85 8.03 2.46 -8.00
C GLY A 85 7.39 1.65 -9.14
N ARG A 86 6.71 0.54 -8.84
CA ARG A 86 5.96 -0.25 -9.83
C ARG A 86 4.76 0.54 -10.37
N VAL A 87 4.03 1.20 -9.48
CA VAL A 87 2.91 2.07 -9.87
C VAL A 87 3.38 3.18 -10.80
N ALA A 88 4.48 3.84 -10.48
CA ALA A 88 5.07 4.89 -11.31
C ALA A 88 5.51 4.36 -12.69
N ALA A 89 6.12 3.17 -12.74
CA ALA A 89 6.56 2.55 -13.99
C ALA A 89 5.39 2.20 -14.91
N VAL A 90 4.30 1.62 -14.38
CA VAL A 90 3.10 1.30 -15.17
C VAL A 90 2.39 2.57 -15.65
N ASN A 91 2.30 3.59 -14.81
CA ASN A 91 1.73 4.89 -15.21
C ASN A 91 2.61 5.61 -16.28
N ALA A 92 3.93 5.47 -16.21
CA ALA A 92 4.82 5.99 -17.25
C ALA A 92 4.62 5.24 -18.57
N LEU A 93 4.53 3.90 -18.51
CA LEU A 93 4.25 3.04 -19.65
C LEU A 93 2.91 3.42 -20.33
N SER A 94 1.86 3.65 -19.56
CA SER A 94 0.55 4.06 -20.09
C SER A 94 0.62 5.37 -20.88
N ARG A 95 1.35 6.37 -20.37
CA ARG A 95 1.55 7.65 -21.08
C ARG A 95 2.35 7.47 -22.36
N GLU A 96 3.41 6.67 -22.29
CA GLU A 96 4.27 6.41 -23.45
C GLU A 96 3.52 5.66 -24.57
N ILE A 97 2.68 4.67 -24.20
CA ILE A 97 1.77 4.01 -25.15
C ILE A 97 0.81 5.02 -25.79
N ALA A 98 0.31 6.00 -25.04
CA ALA A 98 -0.60 7.01 -25.57
C ALA A 98 0.07 8.05 -26.49
N GLU A 99 1.36 8.31 -26.27
CA GLU A 99 2.13 9.31 -27.04
C GLU A 99 2.85 8.70 -28.24
N THR A 100 3.07 7.39 -28.25
CA THR A 100 3.84 6.69 -29.30
C THR A 100 3.01 5.57 -29.92
N ASN A 101 3.41 5.12 -31.11
CA ASN A 101 2.84 3.92 -31.74
C ASN A 101 3.56 2.66 -31.24
N MET A 102 3.60 2.47 -29.90
CA MET A 102 4.25 1.33 -29.28
C MET A 102 3.55 0.02 -29.67
N SER A 103 4.32 -0.98 -30.05
CA SER A 103 3.75 -2.30 -30.32
C SER A 103 3.29 -3.00 -29.03
N LEU A 104 2.28 -3.88 -29.13
CA LEU A 104 1.81 -4.66 -27.98
C LEU A 104 2.93 -5.50 -27.35
N GLY A 105 3.80 -6.11 -28.18
CA GLY A 105 4.92 -6.91 -27.67
C GLY A 105 5.95 -6.10 -26.86
N GLU A 106 6.23 -4.86 -27.26
CA GLU A 106 7.07 -3.94 -26.52
C GLU A 106 6.40 -3.52 -25.19
N ALA A 107 5.10 -3.23 -25.24
CA ALA A 107 4.33 -2.88 -24.05
C ALA A 107 4.29 -4.02 -23.02
N GLU A 108 4.08 -5.26 -23.47
CA GLU A 108 4.14 -6.47 -22.63
C GLU A 108 5.53 -6.64 -21.97
N TYR A 109 6.58 -6.48 -22.77
CA TYR A 109 7.96 -6.57 -22.26
C TYR A 109 8.22 -5.53 -21.16
N ARG A 110 7.81 -4.30 -21.36
CA ARG A 110 7.98 -3.21 -20.38
C ARG A 110 7.11 -3.39 -19.14
N LEU A 111 5.89 -3.91 -19.29
CA LEU A 111 5.06 -4.26 -18.15
C LEU A 111 5.72 -5.36 -17.30
N ALA A 112 6.27 -6.40 -17.95
CA ALA A 112 7.01 -7.44 -17.25
C ALA A 112 8.26 -6.89 -16.53
N ALA A 113 8.95 -5.91 -17.11
CA ALA A 113 10.06 -5.22 -16.46
C ALA A 113 9.59 -4.42 -15.24
N ALA A 114 8.46 -3.70 -15.33
CA ALA A 114 7.87 -2.97 -14.21
C ALA A 114 7.47 -3.90 -13.04
N GLN A 115 6.90 -5.06 -13.34
CA GLN A 115 6.54 -6.09 -12.35
C GLN A 115 7.76 -6.66 -11.60
N ARG A 116 8.93 -6.69 -12.25
CA ARG A 116 10.17 -7.21 -11.67
C ARG A 116 10.95 -6.20 -10.86
N ILE A 117 10.53 -4.94 -10.75
CA ILE A 117 11.19 -3.95 -9.90
C ILE A 117 11.24 -4.49 -8.47
N PRO A 118 12.43 -4.66 -7.86
CA PRO A 118 12.55 -5.28 -6.55
C PRO A 118 12.07 -4.35 -5.44
N PHE A 119 11.61 -4.93 -4.34
CA PHE A 119 11.37 -4.18 -3.11
C PHE A 119 12.69 -3.61 -2.56
N PRO A 120 12.64 -2.51 -1.78
CA PRO A 120 13.81 -1.99 -1.09
C PRO A 120 14.49 -3.07 -0.24
N LYS A 121 15.82 -3.03 -0.18
CA LYS A 121 16.61 -3.97 0.64
C LYS A 121 16.22 -3.86 2.12
N ASP A 122 16.33 -4.95 2.86
CA ASP A 122 15.93 -5.03 4.28
C ASP A 122 16.57 -3.92 5.13
N TRP A 123 17.84 -3.60 4.92
CA TRP A 123 18.51 -2.53 5.66
C TRP A 123 17.87 -1.14 5.43
N VAL A 124 17.33 -0.89 4.22
CA VAL A 124 16.63 0.38 3.92
C VAL A 124 15.34 0.45 4.76
N GLN A 125 14.61 -0.65 4.90
CA GLN A 125 13.41 -0.71 5.73
C GLN A 125 13.75 -0.47 7.21
N LEU A 126 14.85 -1.07 7.69
CA LEU A 126 15.32 -0.88 9.06
C LEU A 126 15.68 0.59 9.34
N VAL A 127 16.47 1.20 8.47
CA VAL A 127 16.90 2.59 8.61
C VAL A 127 15.71 3.55 8.46
N SER A 128 14.78 3.26 7.54
CA SER A 128 13.58 4.08 7.37
C SER A 128 12.66 4.00 8.58
N GLY A 129 12.48 2.82 9.18
CA GLY A 129 11.69 2.66 10.40
C GLY A 129 12.32 3.39 11.58
N MET A 130 13.64 3.28 11.76
CA MET A 130 14.39 4.02 12.78
C MET A 130 14.26 5.53 12.60
N GLY A 131 14.52 6.04 11.39
CA GLY A 131 14.48 7.46 11.08
C GLY A 131 13.06 8.04 11.14
N GLY A 132 12.07 7.28 10.68
CA GLY A 132 10.66 7.66 10.77
C GLY A 132 10.19 7.81 12.22
N ALA A 133 10.45 6.82 13.07
CA ALA A 133 10.10 6.87 14.50
C ALA A 133 10.77 8.05 15.21
N PHE A 134 12.06 8.28 14.95
CA PHE A 134 12.78 9.44 15.48
C PHE A 134 12.11 10.75 15.08
N SER A 135 11.87 10.93 13.78
CA SER A 135 11.32 12.17 13.25
C SER A 135 9.91 12.45 13.78
N PHE A 136 9.04 11.42 13.83
CA PHE A 136 7.69 11.58 14.37
C PHE A 136 7.70 11.89 15.87
N ALA A 137 8.59 11.27 16.67
CA ALA A 137 8.70 11.60 18.09
C ALA A 137 9.07 13.08 18.28
N MET A 138 9.98 13.62 17.47
CA MET A 138 10.33 15.04 17.49
C MET A 138 9.16 15.94 17.05
N ILE A 139 8.44 15.55 15.97
CA ILE A 139 7.27 16.32 15.46
C ILE A 139 6.18 16.41 16.52
N PHE A 140 5.96 15.36 17.30
CA PHE A 140 4.96 15.34 18.37
C PHE A 140 5.42 16.00 19.68
N GLY A 141 6.55 16.70 19.68
CA GLY A 141 7.03 17.50 20.82
C GLY A 141 7.91 16.72 21.80
N GLY A 142 8.41 15.55 21.42
CA GLY A 142 9.37 14.80 22.21
C GLY A 142 10.74 15.46 22.27
N ASP A 143 11.46 15.22 23.35
CA ASP A 143 12.87 15.63 23.50
C ASP A 143 13.80 14.65 22.74
N LEU A 144 15.07 15.01 22.64
CA LEU A 144 16.05 14.17 21.94
C LEU A 144 16.17 12.76 22.53
N ARG A 145 15.98 12.61 23.85
CA ARG A 145 16.07 11.30 24.52
C ARG A 145 14.89 10.40 24.15
N SER A 146 13.66 10.96 24.17
CA SER A 146 12.47 10.23 23.72
C SER A 146 12.53 9.90 22.23
N ALA A 147 13.09 10.78 21.37
CA ALA A 147 13.28 10.51 19.96
C ALA A 147 14.31 9.39 19.71
N ILE A 148 15.39 9.30 20.49
CA ILE A 148 16.33 8.17 20.45
C ILE A 148 15.65 6.88 20.87
N ALA A 149 14.86 6.89 21.95
CA ALA A 149 14.09 5.72 22.38
C ALA A 149 13.11 5.25 21.28
N ALA A 150 12.40 6.20 20.64
CA ALA A 150 11.53 5.92 19.50
C ALA A 150 12.30 5.31 18.31
N ALA A 151 13.48 5.83 17.99
CA ALA A 151 14.33 5.31 16.92
C ALA A 151 14.69 3.83 17.13
N VAL A 152 15.11 3.48 18.36
CA VAL A 152 15.44 2.09 18.71
C VAL A 152 14.20 1.21 18.64
N ALA A 153 13.04 1.68 19.14
CA ALA A 153 11.78 0.96 19.03
C ALA A 153 11.35 0.77 17.55
N GLY A 154 11.54 1.79 16.71
CA GLY A 154 11.28 1.73 15.27
C GLY A 154 12.17 0.73 14.54
N LEU A 155 13.45 0.66 14.93
CA LEU A 155 14.39 -0.34 14.41
C LEU A 155 13.95 -1.76 14.81
N ALA A 156 13.61 -1.97 16.09
CA ALA A 156 13.11 -3.26 16.59
C ALA A 156 11.81 -3.67 15.91
N ALA A 157 10.88 -2.75 15.73
CA ALA A 157 9.60 -2.98 15.04
C ALA A 157 9.83 -3.39 13.58
N SER A 158 10.68 -2.65 12.85
CA SER A 158 11.00 -2.96 11.45
C SER A 158 11.68 -4.33 11.31
N GLY A 159 12.61 -4.66 12.23
CA GLY A 159 13.23 -5.98 12.27
C GLY A 159 12.23 -7.10 12.55
N TYR A 160 11.30 -6.87 13.48
CA TYR A 160 10.23 -7.83 13.79
C TYR A 160 9.28 -8.01 12.60
N LEU A 161 8.90 -6.93 11.90
CA LEU A 161 8.06 -7.01 10.71
C LEU A 161 8.73 -7.79 9.57
N LEU A 162 10.04 -7.63 9.37
CA LEU A 162 10.81 -8.43 8.41
C LEU A 162 10.83 -9.92 8.78
N LEU A 163 10.96 -10.24 10.06
CA LEU A 163 10.88 -11.63 10.55
C LEU A 163 9.48 -12.20 10.34
N CYS A 164 8.43 -11.47 10.70
CA CYS A 164 7.04 -11.88 10.51
C CYS A 164 6.71 -12.15 9.04
N GLY A 165 7.25 -11.35 8.12
CA GLY A 165 7.08 -11.56 6.67
C GLY A 165 7.57 -12.92 6.18
N ARG A 166 8.52 -13.55 6.89
CA ARG A 166 9.01 -14.91 6.60
C ARG A 166 8.07 -16.02 7.09
N TYR A 167 7.20 -15.74 8.05
CA TYR A 167 6.33 -16.73 8.71
C TYR A 167 4.85 -16.62 8.35
N SER A 168 4.48 -15.71 7.43
CA SER A 168 3.09 -15.53 6.94
C SER A 168 2.04 -15.40 8.06
N LEU A 169 2.35 -14.64 9.12
CA LEU A 169 1.45 -14.41 10.24
C LEU A 169 0.22 -13.60 9.84
N PRO A 170 -0.97 -13.84 10.44
CA PRO A 170 -2.15 -13.02 10.20
C PRO A 170 -1.89 -11.53 10.47
N GLY A 171 -2.29 -10.64 9.54
CA GLY A 171 -1.93 -9.23 9.58
C GLY A 171 -2.37 -8.50 10.85
N GLY A 172 -3.54 -8.81 11.40
CA GLY A 172 -4.02 -8.24 12.67
C GLY A 172 -3.14 -8.63 13.85
N PHE A 173 -2.81 -9.91 13.98
CA PHE A 173 -1.91 -10.42 15.03
C PHE A 173 -0.53 -9.77 14.94
N GLN A 174 0.01 -9.66 13.73
CA GLN A 174 1.29 -9.00 13.49
C GLN A 174 1.28 -7.53 13.96
N LYS A 175 0.18 -6.79 13.72
CA LYS A 175 0.06 -5.39 14.16
C LYS A 175 -0.05 -5.27 15.68
N ILE A 176 -0.82 -6.13 16.35
CA ILE A 176 -0.94 -6.16 17.80
C ILE A 176 0.43 -6.40 18.44
N THR A 177 1.14 -7.44 18.03
CA THR A 177 2.44 -7.82 18.60
C THR A 177 3.52 -6.80 18.31
N THR A 178 3.53 -6.16 17.13
CA THR A 178 4.48 -5.09 16.81
C THR A 178 4.20 -3.84 17.67
N ALA A 179 2.95 -3.44 17.85
CA ALA A 179 2.58 -2.32 18.71
C ALA A 179 2.96 -2.59 20.18
N SER A 180 2.74 -3.81 20.65
CA SER A 180 3.18 -4.25 21.98
C SER A 180 4.70 -4.15 22.14
N LEU A 181 5.46 -4.62 21.14
CA LEU A 181 6.92 -4.54 21.14
C LEU A 181 7.40 -3.08 21.18
N ILE A 182 6.85 -2.21 20.34
CA ILE A 182 7.17 -0.78 20.32
C ILE A 182 6.95 -0.17 21.69
N THR A 183 5.76 -0.38 22.27
CA THR A 183 5.37 0.20 23.55
C THR A 183 6.30 -0.26 24.67
N LEU A 184 6.60 -1.55 24.72
CA LEU A 184 7.51 -2.12 25.72
C LEU A 184 8.92 -1.53 25.61
N VAL A 185 9.49 -1.51 24.40
CA VAL A 185 10.84 -0.95 24.17
C VAL A 185 10.90 0.52 24.55
N CYS A 186 9.88 1.32 24.16
CA CYS A 186 9.82 2.74 24.53
C CYS A 186 9.76 2.93 26.04
N ILE A 187 8.92 2.19 26.77
CA ILE A 187 8.82 2.30 28.23
C ILE A 187 10.17 2.01 28.87
N LEU A 188 10.81 0.89 28.55
CA LEU A 188 12.08 0.49 29.13
C LEU A 188 13.21 1.49 28.86
N LEU A 189 13.31 1.97 27.62
CA LEU A 189 14.34 2.94 27.25
C LEU A 189 14.09 4.33 27.86
N CYS A 190 12.84 4.79 27.85
CA CYS A 190 12.52 6.10 28.44
C CYS A 190 12.74 6.12 29.96
N GLN A 191 12.50 5.01 30.65
CA GLN A 191 12.88 4.91 32.06
C GLN A 191 14.38 5.00 32.25
N ALA A 192 15.18 4.29 31.46
CA ALA A 192 16.64 4.33 31.56
C ALA A 192 17.20 5.72 31.19
N LEU A 193 16.55 6.44 30.28
CA LEU A 193 16.95 7.78 29.83
C LEU A 193 16.32 8.92 30.66
N HIS A 194 15.48 8.61 31.64
CA HIS A 194 14.74 9.57 32.47
C HIS A 194 13.97 10.62 31.64
N THR A 195 13.15 10.13 30.67
CA THR A 195 12.32 10.96 29.77
C THR A 195 10.90 10.39 29.65
N SER A 196 9.97 11.19 29.09
CA SER A 196 8.58 10.77 28.89
C SER A 196 8.46 9.69 27.80
N ALA A 197 7.78 8.61 28.12
CA ALA A 197 7.53 7.54 27.14
C ALA A 197 6.42 7.88 26.12
N SER A 198 5.52 8.80 26.43
CA SER A 198 4.37 9.13 25.58
C SER A 198 4.77 9.56 24.18
N HIS A 199 5.68 10.52 24.05
CA HIS A 199 6.15 11.01 22.76
C HIS A 199 6.92 9.94 21.97
N ALA A 200 7.72 9.13 22.68
CA ALA A 200 8.44 8.01 22.06
C ALA A 200 7.48 6.94 21.51
N ILE A 201 6.46 6.57 22.29
CA ILE A 201 5.45 5.58 21.89
C ILE A 201 4.66 6.08 20.67
N ILE A 202 4.11 7.31 20.75
CA ILE A 202 3.35 7.90 19.65
C ILE A 202 4.20 7.97 18.38
N GLY A 203 5.43 8.49 18.49
CA GLY A 203 6.34 8.61 17.34
C GLY A 203 6.69 7.27 16.70
N ALA A 204 6.99 6.25 17.50
CA ALA A 204 7.31 4.92 16.98
C ALA A 204 6.08 4.18 16.41
N LEU A 205 4.89 4.38 16.98
CA LEU A 205 3.64 3.79 16.46
C LEU A 205 3.23 4.35 15.09
N MET A 206 3.69 5.56 14.71
CA MET A 206 3.40 6.14 13.40
C MET A 206 3.86 5.28 12.24
N ILE A 207 4.87 4.41 12.42
CA ILE A 207 5.31 3.44 11.41
C ILE A 207 4.19 2.45 11.06
N LEU A 208 3.34 2.11 12.03
CA LEU A 208 2.23 1.17 11.86
C LEU A 208 0.94 1.83 11.41
N THR A 209 0.83 3.16 11.55
CA THR A 209 -0.40 3.91 11.28
C THR A 209 -0.82 3.78 9.82
N PRO A 210 -2.08 3.45 9.55
CA PRO A 210 -2.58 3.17 8.21
C PRO A 210 -2.90 4.46 7.42
N GLY A 211 -1.97 5.42 7.38
CA GLY A 211 -2.18 6.73 6.77
C GLY A 211 -2.54 6.66 5.28
N ILE A 212 -1.84 5.82 4.51
CA ILE A 212 -2.11 5.65 3.07
C ILE A 212 -3.52 5.07 2.86
N ALA A 213 -3.89 4.02 3.60
CA ALA A 213 -5.21 3.41 3.47
C ALA A 213 -6.32 4.40 3.82
N PHE A 214 -6.13 5.18 4.88
CA PHE A 214 -7.08 6.20 5.32
C PHE A 214 -7.25 7.33 4.29
N THR A 215 -6.16 7.92 3.81
CA THR A 215 -6.21 9.00 2.82
C THR A 215 -6.76 8.55 1.48
N MET A 216 -6.41 7.33 1.03
CA MET A 216 -6.98 6.74 -0.18
C MET A 216 -8.48 6.43 -0.03
N GLY A 217 -8.92 5.93 1.14
CA GLY A 217 -10.34 5.71 1.41
C GLY A 217 -11.17 6.99 1.34
N ILE A 218 -10.67 8.10 1.91
CA ILE A 218 -11.33 9.41 1.78
C ILE A 218 -11.38 9.84 0.32
N ARG A 219 -10.29 9.66 -0.44
CA ARG A 219 -10.23 10.04 -1.84
C ARG A 219 -11.21 9.21 -2.70
N ASP A 220 -11.31 7.91 -2.46
CA ASP A 220 -12.28 7.06 -3.13
C ASP A 220 -13.72 7.57 -2.87
N PHE A 221 -14.06 7.96 -1.63
CA PHE A 221 -15.36 8.60 -1.33
C PHE A 221 -15.59 9.90 -2.10
N VAL A 222 -14.59 10.76 -2.21
CA VAL A 222 -14.70 12.03 -2.96
C VAL A 222 -14.93 11.79 -4.44
N HIS A 223 -14.41 10.70 -5.01
CA HIS A 223 -14.63 10.32 -6.42
C HIS A 223 -15.91 9.50 -6.64
N GLY A 224 -16.65 9.17 -5.58
CA GLY A 224 -17.89 8.39 -5.68
C GLY A 224 -17.70 6.88 -5.58
N ASP A 225 -16.48 6.39 -5.41
CA ASP A 225 -16.14 4.97 -5.24
C ASP A 225 -16.41 4.49 -3.81
N TYR A 226 -17.67 4.60 -3.39
CA TYR A 226 -18.08 4.33 -2.00
C TYR A 226 -17.71 2.93 -1.51
N LEU A 227 -17.78 1.92 -2.38
CA LEU A 227 -17.46 0.54 -2.01
C LEU A 227 -15.97 0.40 -1.70
N SER A 228 -15.10 0.89 -2.58
CA SER A 228 -13.65 0.87 -2.39
C SER A 228 -13.24 1.72 -1.19
N GLY A 229 -13.82 2.92 -1.04
CA GLY A 229 -13.59 3.80 0.09
C GLY A 229 -13.97 3.14 1.43
N THR A 230 -15.12 2.47 1.48
CA THR A 230 -15.58 1.76 2.69
C THR A 230 -14.63 0.62 3.05
N ILE A 231 -14.21 -0.21 2.11
CA ILE A 231 -13.28 -1.32 2.36
C ILE A 231 -11.95 -0.78 2.93
N ARG A 232 -11.36 0.25 2.31
CA ARG A 232 -10.12 0.86 2.81
C ARG A 232 -10.26 1.48 4.19
N MET A 233 -11.39 2.11 4.47
CA MET A 233 -11.66 2.69 5.78
C MET A 233 -11.80 1.63 6.87
N ILE A 234 -12.50 0.52 6.59
CA ILE A 234 -12.59 -0.61 7.50
C ILE A 234 -11.20 -1.22 7.75
N ASP A 235 -10.39 -1.43 6.71
CA ASP A 235 -9.01 -1.90 6.86
C ASP A 235 -8.20 -0.97 7.77
N ALA A 236 -8.30 0.35 7.57
CA ALA A 236 -7.61 1.33 8.41
C ALA A 236 -8.07 1.30 9.87
N LEU A 237 -9.37 1.17 10.11
CA LEU A 237 -9.93 1.06 11.47
C LEU A 237 -9.47 -0.24 12.16
N LEU A 238 -9.44 -1.36 11.46
CA LEU A 238 -8.95 -2.63 12.02
C LEU A 238 -7.47 -2.56 12.38
N ILE A 239 -6.65 -1.89 11.57
CA ILE A 239 -5.23 -1.65 11.89
C ILE A 239 -5.11 -0.75 13.14
N ALA A 240 -5.86 0.35 13.19
CA ALA A 240 -5.85 1.27 14.33
C ALA A 240 -6.30 0.56 15.63
N ALA A 241 -7.36 -0.25 15.58
CA ALA A 241 -7.80 -1.07 16.70
C ALA A 241 -6.73 -2.06 17.15
N SER A 242 -6.04 -2.72 16.20
CA SER A 242 -4.94 -3.64 16.50
C SER A 242 -3.78 -2.93 17.23
N ILE A 243 -3.42 -1.72 16.78
CA ILE A 243 -2.38 -0.90 17.44
C ILE A 243 -2.83 -0.52 18.86
N ALA A 244 -4.06 -0.06 19.01
CA ALA A 244 -4.63 0.34 20.31
C ALA A 244 -4.65 -0.85 21.30
N ILE A 245 -5.05 -2.04 20.85
CA ILE A 245 -5.05 -3.26 21.66
C ILE A 245 -3.62 -3.60 22.09
N GLY A 246 -2.66 -3.65 21.16
CA GLY A 246 -1.27 -3.99 21.48
C GLY A 246 -0.62 -3.03 22.47
N THR A 247 -0.80 -1.72 22.26
CA THR A 247 -0.30 -0.68 23.14
C THR A 247 -1.01 -0.72 24.50
N GLY A 248 -2.35 -0.81 24.51
CA GLY A 248 -3.15 -0.83 25.72
C GLY A 248 -2.83 -2.02 26.62
N LEU A 249 -2.62 -3.21 26.04
CA LEU A 249 -2.20 -4.40 26.80
C LEU A 249 -0.89 -4.16 27.55
N VAL A 250 0.13 -3.61 26.90
CA VAL A 250 1.43 -3.36 27.54
C VAL A 250 1.33 -2.28 28.60
N LEU A 251 0.63 -1.17 28.32
CA LEU A 251 0.43 -0.08 29.30
C LEU A 251 -0.33 -0.56 30.52
N SER A 252 -1.40 -1.35 30.34
CA SER A 252 -2.18 -1.90 31.44
C SER A 252 -1.37 -2.89 32.29
N LEU A 253 -0.64 -3.78 31.63
CA LEU A 253 0.22 -4.74 32.34
C LEU A 253 1.33 -4.02 33.11
N TYR A 254 1.97 -3.04 32.49
CA TYR A 254 3.01 -2.25 33.13
C TYR A 254 2.46 -1.50 34.36
N SER A 255 1.31 -0.83 34.23
CA SER A 255 0.65 -0.13 35.34
C SER A 255 0.28 -1.08 36.50
N LEU A 256 -0.21 -2.29 36.18
CA LEU A 256 -0.54 -3.32 37.17
C LEU A 256 0.68 -3.81 37.95
N LEU A 257 1.83 -3.97 37.26
CA LEU A 257 3.05 -4.52 37.88
C LEU A 257 3.83 -3.45 38.68
N THR A 258 3.81 -2.20 38.26
CA THR A 258 4.65 -1.13 38.85
C THR A 258 3.86 -0.14 39.69
N GLY A 259 2.52 -0.10 39.58
CA GLY A 259 1.67 0.91 40.19
C GLY A 259 1.82 2.31 39.52
N VAL A 260 2.60 2.42 38.46
CA VAL A 260 2.87 3.70 37.76
C VAL A 260 2.08 3.78 36.46
N VAL A 261 1.35 4.87 36.28
CA VAL A 261 0.69 5.20 35.03
C VAL A 261 1.70 5.90 34.12
N VAL A 262 1.89 5.41 32.91
CA VAL A 262 2.76 6.04 31.89
C VAL A 262 2.00 7.27 31.35
N ALA A 263 2.51 8.45 31.68
CA ALA A 263 2.00 9.73 31.21
C ALA A 263 2.89 10.32 30.10
#